data_48c92baab1eb603c7f8f82a3569fca4e
#
_entry.id   48c92baab1eb603c7f8f82a3569fca4e
#
_cell.length_a   1.000
_cell.length_b   1.000
_cell.length_c   1.000
_cell.angle_alpha   90.00
_cell.angle_beta   90.00
_cell.angle_gamma   90.00
#
_symmetry.space_group_name_H-M   'P 1'
#
loop_
_entity.id
_entity.type
_entity.pdbx_description
1 polymer ?
#
loop_
_entity_poly.entity_id
_entity_poly.type
_entity_poly.pdbx_seq_one_letter_code
_entity_poly.pdbx_strand_id
1 'polypeptide(L)'
;MTLTVGIDIGSLATKVVVLKDNDILDYKIERSRHSFKKRSAEIVEELLNAHGLQMKNVDKVLGTGYGRHSIKDIFGEPPVTEITAHAKGVHYFLPSVHTVIDMGGQDTKVIILGKKGKVLDFQMNDKCAAGTGRFLEVMAKTLEIDLESMGEMDAKHTTEITISSTCTVFAESEVISLIASGASKPNIIHGIHKAIASRVNGMVRRMGVVEDVAFCGGVAKNDGMIRALESELGTQLHIAKDPQITGAVGSAVIARERLT
;
A
#
# COMPACT_ATOMS: atom_id res chain seq x y z
N MET A 1 -1.57 -21.73 21.53
CA MET A 1 -2.41 -21.08 20.49
C MET A 1 -2.41 -19.59 20.78
N THR A 2 -1.81 -18.83 19.91
CA THR A 2 -1.69 -17.36 20.04
C THR A 2 -2.62 -16.70 19.05
N LEU A 3 -3.41 -15.74 19.48
CA LEU A 3 -4.33 -14.98 18.65
C LEU A 3 -3.99 -13.49 18.73
N THR A 4 -3.51 -12.92 17.62
CA THR A 4 -3.15 -11.49 17.58
C THR A 4 -3.87 -10.76 16.46
N VAL A 5 -4.09 -9.47 16.67
CA VAL A 5 -4.79 -8.61 15.72
C VAL A 5 -3.90 -7.44 15.32
N GLY A 6 -3.79 -7.20 14.04
CA GLY A 6 -3.14 -6.03 13.47
C GLY A 6 -4.15 -5.14 12.77
N ILE A 7 -4.07 -3.84 13.04
CA ILE A 7 -4.96 -2.83 12.47
C ILE A 7 -4.12 -1.76 11.79
N ASP A 8 -4.34 -1.57 10.48
CA ASP A 8 -3.75 -0.47 9.73
C ASP A 8 -4.86 0.53 9.33
N ILE A 9 -4.86 1.70 9.96
CA ILE A 9 -5.78 2.79 9.62
C ILE A 9 -5.05 3.76 8.68
N GLY A 10 -5.17 3.47 7.40
CA GLY A 10 -4.67 4.35 6.35
C GLY A 10 -5.64 5.49 6.02
N SER A 11 -5.19 6.42 5.17
CA SER A 11 -5.97 7.58 4.73
C SER A 11 -7.21 7.21 3.91
N LEU A 12 -7.15 6.16 3.09
CA LEU A 12 -8.23 5.71 2.22
C LEU A 12 -8.93 4.45 2.70
N ALA A 13 -8.20 3.54 3.35
CA ALA A 13 -8.74 2.26 3.80
C ALA A 13 -8.20 1.86 5.16
N THR A 14 -9.07 1.26 5.97
CA THR A 14 -8.74 0.55 7.20
C THR A 14 -8.66 -0.93 6.92
N LYS A 15 -7.59 -1.58 7.36
CA LYS A 15 -7.37 -3.01 7.21
C LYS A 15 -7.20 -3.62 8.59
N VAL A 16 -7.87 -4.72 8.83
CA VAL A 16 -7.79 -5.50 10.07
C VAL A 16 -7.43 -6.92 9.69
N VAL A 17 -6.44 -7.48 10.35
CA VAL A 17 -5.98 -8.86 10.15
C VAL A 17 -5.97 -9.56 11.50
N VAL A 18 -6.50 -10.77 11.53
CA VAL A 18 -6.42 -11.69 12.67
C VAL A 18 -5.43 -12.79 12.34
N LEU A 19 -4.37 -12.91 13.12
CA LEU A 19 -3.42 -14.01 13.04
C LEU A 19 -3.70 -15.03 14.15
N LYS A 20 -3.73 -16.31 13.76
CA LYS A 20 -3.73 -17.46 14.66
C LYS A 20 -2.39 -18.17 14.53
N ASP A 21 -1.58 -18.13 15.58
CA ASP A 21 -0.19 -18.57 15.56
C ASP A 21 0.61 -17.85 14.44
N ASN A 22 0.92 -18.53 13.35
CA ASN A 22 1.64 -17.96 12.21
C ASN A 22 0.76 -17.70 10.99
N ASP A 23 -0.50 -18.10 11.01
CA ASP A 23 -1.36 -18.08 9.83
C ASP A 23 -2.39 -16.95 9.93
N ILE A 24 -2.70 -16.36 8.78
CA ILE A 24 -3.80 -15.41 8.68
C ILE A 24 -5.10 -16.21 8.80
N LEU A 25 -5.83 -16.00 9.91
CA LEU A 25 -7.14 -16.61 10.12
C LEU A 25 -8.19 -15.96 9.24
N ASP A 26 -8.21 -14.61 9.26
CA ASP A 26 -9.14 -13.82 8.47
C ASP A 26 -8.68 -12.36 8.40
N TYR A 27 -9.22 -11.59 7.44
CA TYR A 27 -8.97 -10.17 7.35
C TYR A 27 -10.13 -9.41 6.68
N LYS A 28 -10.18 -8.11 6.92
CA LYS A 28 -11.14 -7.21 6.29
C LYS A 28 -10.46 -5.91 5.87
N ILE A 29 -10.84 -5.44 4.68
CA ILE A 29 -10.47 -4.13 4.16
C ILE A 29 -11.76 -3.33 3.99
N GLU A 30 -11.79 -2.14 4.57
CA GLU A 30 -12.95 -1.24 4.47
C GLU A 30 -12.48 0.19 4.22
N ARG A 31 -13.25 0.96 3.46
CA ARG A 31 -12.93 2.37 3.19
C ARG A 31 -12.91 3.16 4.50
N SER A 32 -11.84 3.93 4.74
CA SER A 32 -11.73 4.75 5.95
C SER A 32 -12.81 5.84 5.95
N ARG A 33 -13.51 5.97 7.08
CA ARG A 33 -14.57 6.96 7.32
C ARG A 33 -14.22 7.78 8.56
N HIS A 34 -14.92 8.89 8.80
CA HIS A 34 -14.66 9.75 9.95
C HIS A 34 -14.76 9.03 11.32
N SER A 35 -15.51 7.94 11.41
CA SER A 35 -15.65 7.11 12.62
C SER A 35 -14.71 5.90 12.68
N PHE A 36 -13.55 5.97 12.05
CA PHE A 36 -12.61 4.83 11.94
C PHE A 36 -12.25 4.21 13.30
N LYS A 37 -12.19 5.01 14.38
CA LYS A 37 -11.91 4.52 15.75
C LYS A 37 -12.90 3.45 16.19
N LYS A 38 -14.21 3.76 16.16
CA LYS A 38 -15.29 2.83 16.52
C LYS A 38 -15.35 1.69 15.51
N ARG A 39 -15.29 2.02 14.23
CA ARG A 39 -15.45 1.05 13.15
C ARG A 39 -14.35 -0.02 13.14
N SER A 40 -13.10 0.33 13.46
CA SER A 40 -12.02 -0.67 13.54
C SER A 40 -12.27 -1.70 14.66
N ALA A 41 -12.81 -1.29 15.81
CA ALA A 41 -13.18 -2.23 16.87
C ALA A 41 -14.32 -3.16 16.43
N GLU A 42 -15.37 -2.61 15.78
CA GLU A 42 -16.45 -3.41 15.22
C GLU A 42 -15.96 -4.44 14.20
N ILE A 43 -15.01 -4.06 13.31
CA ILE A 43 -14.42 -4.99 12.34
C ILE A 43 -13.69 -6.13 13.06
N VAL A 44 -12.95 -5.84 14.13
CA VAL A 44 -12.28 -6.89 14.92
C VAL A 44 -13.33 -7.86 15.47
N GLU A 45 -14.39 -7.37 16.07
CA GLU A 45 -15.47 -8.22 16.62
C GLU A 45 -16.17 -9.03 15.52
N GLU A 46 -16.45 -8.43 14.36
CA GLU A 46 -17.04 -9.13 13.21
C GLU A 46 -16.17 -10.31 12.76
N LEU A 47 -14.84 -10.09 12.58
CA LEU A 47 -13.90 -11.13 12.18
C LEU A 47 -13.80 -12.24 13.23
N LEU A 48 -13.70 -11.89 14.50
CA LEU A 48 -13.64 -12.88 15.58
C LEU A 48 -14.91 -13.72 15.67
N ASN A 49 -16.09 -13.07 15.62
CA ASN A 49 -17.38 -13.75 15.70
C ASN A 49 -17.62 -14.72 14.53
N ALA A 50 -17.13 -14.40 13.32
CA ALA A 50 -17.20 -15.28 12.15
C ALA A 50 -16.49 -16.65 12.40
N HIS A 51 -15.52 -16.67 13.33
CA HIS A 51 -14.78 -17.86 13.72
C HIS A 51 -15.13 -18.39 15.10
N GLY A 52 -16.25 -17.94 15.72
CA GLY A 52 -16.68 -18.37 17.05
C GLY A 52 -15.76 -17.87 18.17
N LEU A 53 -14.96 -16.82 17.92
CA LEU A 53 -14.03 -16.22 18.86
C LEU A 53 -14.60 -14.90 19.42
N GLN A 54 -14.04 -14.45 20.53
CA GLN A 54 -14.39 -13.19 21.21
C GLN A 54 -13.12 -12.42 21.56
N MET A 55 -13.23 -11.13 21.88
CA MET A 55 -12.10 -10.28 22.30
C MET A 55 -11.26 -10.88 23.45
N LYS A 56 -11.90 -11.59 24.39
CA LYS A 56 -11.19 -12.28 25.48
C LYS A 56 -10.21 -13.37 25.02
N ASN A 57 -10.34 -13.86 23.78
CA ASN A 57 -9.45 -14.85 23.18
C ASN A 57 -8.22 -14.20 22.50
N VAL A 58 -8.23 -12.88 22.33
CA VAL A 58 -7.14 -12.14 21.68
C VAL A 58 -6.06 -11.82 22.71
N ASP A 59 -4.85 -12.27 22.43
CA ASP A 59 -3.70 -12.05 23.32
C ASP A 59 -3.17 -10.61 23.20
N LYS A 60 -3.17 -10.04 21.97
CA LYS A 60 -2.68 -8.67 21.75
C LYS A 60 -3.22 -8.05 20.46
N VAL A 61 -3.47 -6.73 20.50
CA VAL A 61 -3.87 -5.92 19.35
C VAL A 61 -2.87 -4.79 19.14
N LEU A 62 -2.32 -4.64 17.94
CA LEU A 62 -1.47 -3.50 17.61
C LEU A 62 -2.01 -2.70 16.42
N GLY A 63 -1.83 -1.38 16.49
CA GLY A 63 -2.24 -0.46 15.46
C GLY A 63 -1.07 0.23 14.74
N THR A 64 -1.26 0.49 13.45
CA THR A 64 -0.37 1.29 12.59
C THR A 64 -1.15 2.26 11.71
N GLY A 65 -0.47 3.00 10.85
CA GLY A 65 -1.06 3.97 9.93
C GLY A 65 -1.37 5.33 10.58
N TYR A 66 -2.09 6.17 9.87
CA TYR A 66 -2.49 7.51 10.33
C TYR A 66 -3.30 7.48 11.62
N GLY A 67 -4.20 6.52 11.75
CA GLY A 67 -5.08 6.35 12.92
C GLY A 67 -4.49 5.56 14.09
N ARG A 68 -3.21 5.19 14.07
CA ARG A 68 -2.56 4.31 15.05
C ARG A 68 -2.75 4.73 16.52
N HIS A 69 -2.77 6.02 16.80
CA HIS A 69 -2.96 6.51 18.18
C HIS A 69 -4.36 6.23 18.71
N SER A 70 -5.37 6.25 17.83
CA SER A 70 -6.73 5.88 18.21
C SER A 70 -6.88 4.41 18.57
N ILE A 71 -6.06 3.52 18.00
CA ILE A 71 -6.03 2.09 18.33
C ILE A 71 -5.44 1.90 19.73
N LYS A 72 -4.38 2.65 20.07
CA LYS A 72 -3.85 2.67 21.43
C LYS A 72 -4.92 3.02 22.47
N ASP A 73 -5.74 4.01 22.19
CA ASP A 73 -6.80 4.46 23.11
C ASP A 73 -7.88 3.38 23.36
N ILE A 74 -8.08 2.46 22.39
CA ILE A 74 -9.08 1.39 22.50
C ILE A 74 -8.49 0.16 23.16
N PHE A 75 -7.28 -0.26 22.74
CA PHE A 75 -6.70 -1.55 23.10
C PHE A 75 -5.49 -1.44 24.06
N GLY A 76 -5.07 -0.22 24.42
CA GLY A 76 -4.04 0.03 25.43
C GLY A 76 -2.57 -0.15 24.97
N GLU A 77 -2.33 -0.77 23.83
CA GLU A 77 -0.97 -1.10 23.37
C GLU A 77 -0.32 0.06 22.61
N PRO A 78 1.02 0.29 22.80
CA PRO A 78 1.75 1.30 22.06
C PRO A 78 1.71 1.00 20.55
N PRO A 79 1.42 1.99 19.70
CA PRO A 79 1.33 1.77 18.26
C PRO A 79 2.69 1.44 17.63
N VAL A 80 2.64 0.85 16.46
CA VAL A 80 3.82 0.58 15.62
C VAL A 80 3.91 1.62 14.52
N THR A 81 5.14 1.98 14.11
CA THR A 81 5.31 2.86 12.94
C THR A 81 4.90 2.12 11.68
N GLU A 82 4.34 2.84 10.73
CA GLU A 82 3.90 2.29 9.45
C GLU A 82 5.07 1.64 8.69
N ILE A 83 6.23 2.27 8.72
CA ILE A 83 7.47 1.72 8.12
C ILE A 83 7.80 0.34 8.69
N THR A 84 7.81 0.21 10.01
CA THR A 84 8.13 -1.07 10.68
C THR A 84 7.04 -2.12 10.40
N ALA A 85 5.78 -1.71 10.39
CA ALA A 85 4.66 -2.62 10.11
C ALA A 85 4.74 -3.17 8.68
N HIS A 86 4.90 -2.30 7.66
CA HIS A 86 5.04 -2.77 6.27
C HIS A 86 6.27 -3.65 6.07
N ALA A 87 7.41 -3.30 6.67
CA ALA A 87 8.63 -4.10 6.64
C ALA A 87 8.39 -5.54 7.16
N LYS A 88 7.75 -5.68 8.32
CA LYS A 88 7.42 -6.97 8.90
C LYS A 88 6.37 -7.75 8.10
N GLY A 89 5.35 -7.06 7.62
CA GLY A 89 4.29 -7.69 6.82
C GLY A 89 4.78 -8.16 5.45
N VAL A 90 5.63 -7.40 4.78
CA VAL A 90 6.25 -7.85 3.52
C VAL A 90 7.16 -9.04 3.78
N HIS A 91 8.01 -8.99 4.81
CA HIS A 91 8.88 -10.11 5.17
C HIS A 91 8.10 -11.39 5.55
N TYR A 92 6.90 -11.25 6.11
CA TYR A 92 6.03 -12.39 6.40
C TYR A 92 5.60 -13.13 5.11
N PHE A 93 5.24 -12.40 4.06
CA PHE A 93 4.83 -12.98 2.78
C PHE A 93 6.02 -13.37 1.89
N LEU A 94 7.08 -12.57 1.92
CA LEU A 94 8.20 -12.59 0.99
C LEU A 94 9.53 -12.48 1.77
N PRO A 95 9.98 -13.56 2.42
CA PRO A 95 11.14 -13.52 3.31
C PRO A 95 12.49 -13.19 2.64
N SER A 96 12.60 -13.40 1.33
CA SER A 96 13.83 -13.12 0.55
C SER A 96 13.99 -11.65 0.14
N VAL A 97 12.93 -10.85 0.24
CA VAL A 97 12.91 -9.46 -0.23
C VAL A 97 13.78 -8.54 0.63
N HIS A 98 14.54 -7.67 -0.04
CA HIS A 98 15.41 -6.68 0.60
C HIS A 98 14.98 -5.23 0.37
N THR A 99 14.25 -4.96 -0.71
CA THR A 99 13.70 -3.62 -0.98
C THR A 99 12.17 -3.70 -1.07
N VAL A 100 11.48 -2.81 -0.37
CA VAL A 100 10.03 -2.70 -0.42
C VAL A 100 9.65 -1.35 -1.01
N ILE A 101 8.78 -1.36 -2.01
CA ILE A 101 8.07 -0.19 -2.50
C ILE A 101 6.64 -0.32 -2.02
N ASP A 102 6.21 0.53 -1.10
CA ASP A 102 4.82 0.62 -0.66
C ASP A 102 4.19 1.88 -1.24
N MET A 103 3.18 1.71 -2.09
CA MET A 103 2.40 2.82 -2.64
C MET A 103 1.00 2.82 -2.05
N GLY A 104 0.82 3.68 -1.08
CA GLY A 104 -0.45 3.95 -0.43
C GLY A 104 -1.33 4.93 -1.21
N GLY A 105 -2.44 5.33 -0.57
CA GLY A 105 -3.35 6.33 -1.13
C GLY A 105 -2.76 7.73 -1.17
N GLN A 106 -2.04 8.15 -0.14
CA GLN A 106 -1.52 9.52 0.00
C GLN A 106 0.00 9.60 0.18
N ASP A 107 0.67 8.48 0.29
CA ASP A 107 2.11 8.39 0.47
C ASP A 107 2.72 7.24 -0.33
N THR A 108 4.04 7.31 -0.48
CA THR A 108 4.84 6.24 -1.09
C THR A 108 6.11 6.09 -0.28
N LYS A 109 6.46 4.87 0.03
CA LYS A 109 7.63 4.52 0.83
C LYS A 109 8.53 3.57 0.06
N VAL A 110 9.83 3.79 0.19
CA VAL A 110 10.86 2.83 -0.18
C VAL A 110 11.57 2.43 1.10
N ILE A 111 11.64 1.13 1.39
CA ILE A 111 12.18 0.62 2.65
C ILE A 111 13.23 -0.44 2.31
N ILE A 112 14.43 -0.31 2.88
CA ILE A 112 15.48 -1.32 2.77
C ILE A 112 15.41 -2.23 3.99
N LEU A 113 15.35 -3.54 3.72
CA LEU A 113 15.21 -4.58 4.74
C LEU A 113 16.53 -5.31 4.99
N GLY A 114 16.80 -5.54 6.25
CA GLY A 114 17.78 -6.49 6.73
C GLY A 114 17.12 -7.80 7.16
N LYS A 115 17.93 -8.64 7.83
CA LYS A 115 17.47 -9.94 8.33
C LYS A 115 16.20 -9.80 9.18
N LYS A 116 15.27 -10.75 9.03
CA LYS A 116 13.99 -10.85 9.75
C LYS A 116 13.09 -9.61 9.56
N GLY A 117 13.15 -8.95 8.41
CA GLY A 117 12.35 -7.77 8.12
C GLY A 117 12.71 -6.54 8.97
N LYS A 118 13.97 -6.45 9.46
CA LYS A 118 14.44 -5.26 10.17
C LYS A 118 14.63 -4.11 9.17
N VAL A 119 14.05 -2.95 9.46
CA VAL A 119 14.28 -1.74 8.68
C VAL A 119 15.73 -1.29 8.86
N LEU A 120 16.46 -1.17 7.75
CA LEU A 120 17.82 -0.62 7.72
C LEU A 120 17.80 0.85 7.36
N ASP A 121 17.00 1.21 6.35
CA ASP A 121 16.84 2.59 5.89
C ASP A 121 15.48 2.75 5.21
N PHE A 122 14.97 3.97 5.07
CA PHE A 122 13.74 4.24 4.34
C PHE A 122 13.69 5.67 3.80
N GLN A 123 12.95 5.84 2.72
CA GLN A 123 12.55 7.14 2.19
C GLN A 123 11.04 7.17 2.01
N MET A 124 10.41 8.31 2.31
CA MET A 124 8.96 8.49 2.19
C MET A 124 8.63 9.78 1.43
N ASN A 125 7.62 9.69 0.58
CA ASN A 125 6.93 10.84 -0.01
C ASN A 125 5.52 10.91 0.60
N ASP A 126 5.32 11.80 1.56
CA ASP A 126 4.05 12.05 2.25
C ASP A 126 3.54 13.50 2.06
N LYS A 127 4.25 14.30 1.26
CA LYS A 127 3.96 15.73 1.04
C LYS A 127 3.38 16.02 -0.35
N CYS A 128 3.52 15.10 -1.29
CA CYS A 128 3.14 15.33 -2.67
C CYS A 128 2.33 14.16 -3.21
N ALA A 129 1.14 14.42 -3.73
CA ALA A 129 0.27 13.40 -4.32
C ALA A 129 0.89 12.72 -5.55
N ALA A 130 1.79 13.40 -6.26
CA ALA A 130 2.50 12.80 -7.39
C ALA A 130 3.34 11.59 -6.93
N GLY A 131 3.12 10.46 -7.58
CA GLY A 131 3.73 9.19 -7.19
C GLY A 131 2.99 8.44 -6.09
N THR A 132 1.71 8.73 -5.85
CA THR A 132 0.85 8.03 -4.88
C THR A 132 -0.47 7.59 -5.54
N GLY A 133 -1.27 6.78 -4.86
CA GLY A 133 -2.60 6.38 -5.35
C GLY A 133 -3.52 7.55 -5.60
N ARG A 134 -3.36 8.66 -4.87
CA ARG A 134 -4.17 9.87 -5.07
C ARG A 134 -3.97 10.49 -6.45
N PHE A 135 -2.75 10.42 -7.00
CA PHE A 135 -2.50 10.87 -8.37
C PHE A 135 -3.33 10.05 -9.38
N LEU A 136 -3.32 8.72 -9.24
CA LEU A 136 -4.12 7.84 -10.09
C LEU A 136 -5.63 8.11 -9.96
N GLU A 137 -6.13 8.34 -8.74
CA GLU A 137 -7.55 8.70 -8.52
C GLU A 137 -7.94 10.00 -9.26
N VAL A 138 -7.10 11.04 -9.19
CA VAL A 138 -7.36 12.30 -9.90
C VAL A 138 -7.36 12.07 -11.41
N MET A 139 -6.38 11.34 -11.94
CA MET A 139 -6.28 11.06 -13.38
C MET A 139 -7.42 10.18 -13.87
N ALA A 140 -7.83 9.16 -13.12
CA ALA A 140 -8.99 8.33 -13.46
C ALA A 140 -10.27 9.17 -13.57
N LYS A 141 -10.48 10.08 -12.60
CA LYS A 141 -11.61 11.00 -12.61
C LYS A 141 -11.56 11.95 -13.83
N THR A 142 -10.41 12.52 -14.15
CA THR A 142 -10.21 13.42 -15.29
C THR A 142 -10.45 12.69 -16.63
N LEU A 143 -10.09 11.41 -16.70
CA LEU A 143 -10.33 10.56 -17.85
C LEU A 143 -11.76 9.98 -17.90
N GLU A 144 -12.58 10.21 -16.87
CA GLU A 144 -13.93 9.65 -16.73
C GLU A 144 -13.92 8.11 -16.89
N ILE A 145 -13.10 7.45 -16.08
CA ILE A 145 -12.96 5.97 -16.02
C ILE A 145 -12.89 5.50 -14.58
N ASP A 146 -13.16 4.22 -14.37
CA ASP A 146 -12.93 3.57 -13.09
C ASP A 146 -11.42 3.37 -12.84
N LEU A 147 -10.98 3.63 -11.61
CA LEU A 147 -9.58 3.48 -11.20
C LEU A 147 -9.05 2.07 -11.45
N GLU A 148 -9.88 1.08 -11.19
CA GLU A 148 -9.57 -0.34 -11.34
C GLU A 148 -9.35 -0.75 -12.80
N SER A 149 -9.95 -0.02 -13.76
CA SER A 149 -9.79 -0.30 -15.19
C SER A 149 -8.48 0.21 -15.78
N MET A 150 -7.75 1.07 -15.08
CA MET A 150 -6.54 1.72 -15.62
C MET A 150 -5.47 0.71 -16.05
N GLY A 151 -5.26 -0.36 -15.27
CA GLY A 151 -4.24 -1.37 -15.57
C GLY A 151 -4.53 -2.14 -16.85
N GLU A 152 -5.81 -2.52 -17.09
CA GLU A 152 -6.25 -3.19 -18.32
C GLU A 152 -6.22 -2.25 -19.53
N MET A 153 -6.62 -1.00 -19.35
CA MET A 153 -6.57 0.00 -20.43
C MET A 153 -5.14 0.34 -20.84
N ASP A 154 -4.22 0.46 -19.89
CA ASP A 154 -2.79 0.65 -20.14
C ASP A 154 -2.22 -0.43 -21.10
N ALA A 155 -2.62 -1.67 -20.94
CA ALA A 155 -2.17 -2.77 -21.80
C ALA A 155 -2.60 -2.63 -23.28
N LYS A 156 -3.55 -1.74 -23.57
CA LYS A 156 -4.10 -1.47 -24.93
C LYS A 156 -3.47 -0.26 -25.58
N HIS A 157 -2.43 0.35 -24.97
CA HIS A 157 -1.74 1.49 -25.59
C HIS A 157 -1.05 1.08 -26.90
N THR A 158 -0.99 2.01 -27.84
CA THR A 158 -0.37 1.80 -29.17
C THR A 158 0.73 2.80 -29.45
N THR A 159 0.76 3.89 -28.68
CA THR A 159 1.73 5.00 -28.86
C THR A 159 2.14 5.49 -27.48
N GLU A 160 3.41 5.79 -27.33
CA GLU A 160 3.92 6.40 -26.11
C GLU A 160 3.57 7.88 -26.05
N ILE A 161 3.01 8.31 -24.93
CA ILE A 161 2.77 9.72 -24.60
C ILE A 161 3.59 10.03 -23.35
N THR A 162 4.27 11.17 -23.36
CA THR A 162 5.00 11.65 -22.18
C THR A 162 4.13 12.64 -21.41
N ILE A 163 3.90 12.35 -20.12
CA ILE A 163 3.35 13.30 -19.17
C ILE A 163 4.53 14.01 -18.49
N SER A 164 4.70 15.28 -18.82
CA SER A 164 5.88 16.05 -18.38
C SER A 164 5.74 16.61 -16.97
N SER A 165 4.50 16.91 -16.56
CA SER A 165 4.20 17.57 -15.31
C SER A 165 4.29 16.62 -14.13
N THR A 166 5.12 16.95 -13.15
CA THR A 166 5.27 16.18 -11.90
C THR A 166 4.23 16.57 -10.86
N CYS A 167 3.67 17.78 -10.92
CA CYS A 167 2.62 18.22 -10.01
C CYS A 167 1.25 17.74 -10.50
N THR A 168 0.44 17.17 -9.62
CA THR A 168 -0.89 16.63 -9.94
C THR A 168 -1.79 17.65 -10.64
N VAL A 169 -1.78 18.91 -10.22
CA VAL A 169 -2.61 19.97 -10.81
C VAL A 169 -2.20 20.27 -12.26
N PHE A 170 -0.91 20.35 -12.53
CA PHE A 170 -0.42 20.60 -13.89
C PHE A 170 -0.55 19.36 -14.78
N ALA A 171 -0.34 18.18 -14.23
CA ALA A 171 -0.56 16.92 -14.95
C ALA A 171 -2.03 16.73 -15.34
N GLU A 172 -2.98 17.13 -14.49
CA GLU A 172 -4.41 17.13 -14.82
C GLU A 172 -4.70 18.03 -16.01
N SER A 173 -4.15 19.26 -16.04
CA SER A 173 -4.30 20.19 -17.16
C SER A 173 -3.66 19.64 -18.45
N GLU A 174 -2.52 18.98 -18.35
CA GLU A 174 -1.84 18.32 -19.47
C GLU A 174 -2.68 17.17 -20.04
N VAL A 175 -3.26 16.33 -19.18
CA VAL A 175 -4.18 15.24 -19.55
C VAL A 175 -5.43 15.79 -20.26
N ILE A 176 -6.05 16.87 -19.75
CA ILE A 176 -7.19 17.53 -20.41
C ILE A 176 -6.80 17.99 -21.81
N SER A 177 -5.62 18.58 -21.98
CA SER A 177 -5.12 19.02 -23.29
C SER A 177 -4.91 17.86 -24.26
N LEU A 178 -4.40 16.73 -23.78
CA LEU A 178 -4.24 15.51 -24.57
C LEU A 178 -5.58 14.92 -25.00
N ILE A 179 -6.58 14.92 -24.13
CA ILE A 179 -7.95 14.50 -24.46
C ILE A 179 -8.51 15.42 -25.57
N ALA A 180 -8.38 16.74 -25.41
CA ALA A 180 -8.85 17.71 -26.39
C ALA A 180 -8.16 17.58 -27.75
N SER A 181 -6.91 17.14 -27.82
CA SER A 181 -6.16 16.85 -29.03
C SER A 181 -6.51 15.49 -29.68
N GLY A 182 -7.40 14.70 -29.06
CA GLY A 182 -7.84 13.40 -29.59
C GLY A 182 -6.93 12.23 -29.23
N ALA A 183 -6.03 12.37 -28.26
CA ALA A 183 -5.21 11.26 -27.78
C ALA A 183 -6.10 10.17 -27.14
N SER A 184 -5.79 8.90 -27.41
CA SER A 184 -6.56 7.80 -26.85
C SER A 184 -6.33 7.64 -25.35
N LYS A 185 -7.39 7.28 -24.59
CA LYS A 185 -7.28 7.06 -23.14
C LYS A 185 -6.19 6.03 -22.78
N PRO A 186 -6.05 4.87 -23.45
CA PRO A 186 -4.96 3.93 -23.20
C PRO A 186 -3.57 4.54 -23.30
N ASN A 187 -3.30 5.36 -24.31
CA ASN A 187 -1.99 6.01 -24.47
C ASN A 187 -1.71 7.04 -23.37
N ILE A 188 -2.72 7.80 -22.96
CA ILE A 188 -2.61 8.76 -21.85
C ILE A 188 -2.34 8.02 -20.54
N ILE A 189 -3.05 6.92 -20.26
CA ILE A 189 -2.88 6.10 -19.05
C ILE A 189 -1.49 5.52 -19.00
N HIS A 190 -0.97 5.01 -20.11
CA HIS A 190 0.40 4.52 -20.20
C HIS A 190 1.41 5.60 -19.83
N GLY A 191 1.26 6.81 -20.36
CA GLY A 191 2.09 7.96 -20.00
C GLY A 191 2.01 8.34 -18.51
N ILE A 192 0.81 8.26 -17.92
CA ILE A 192 0.59 8.48 -16.48
C ILE A 192 1.36 7.45 -15.65
N HIS A 193 1.23 6.16 -15.97
CA HIS A 193 1.94 5.10 -15.25
C HIS A 193 3.46 5.25 -15.35
N LYS A 194 4.00 5.58 -16.54
CA LYS A 194 5.44 5.86 -16.73
C LYS A 194 5.92 7.05 -15.89
N ALA A 195 5.15 8.15 -15.87
CA ALA A 195 5.52 9.33 -15.08
C ALA A 195 5.59 9.02 -13.57
N ILE A 196 4.64 8.23 -13.06
CA ILE A 196 4.65 7.77 -11.67
C ILE A 196 5.84 6.84 -11.41
N ALA A 197 6.05 5.84 -12.28
CA ALA A 197 7.12 4.86 -12.14
C ALA A 197 8.50 5.52 -12.13
N SER A 198 8.73 6.48 -13.02
CA SER A 198 9.98 7.26 -13.07
C SER A 198 10.24 8.04 -11.77
N ARG A 199 9.18 8.61 -11.17
CA ARG A 199 9.29 9.29 -9.88
C ARG A 199 9.65 8.34 -8.75
N VAL A 200 9.01 7.17 -8.68
CA VAL A 200 9.31 6.13 -7.68
C VAL A 200 10.72 5.58 -7.89
N ASN A 201 11.13 5.35 -9.15
CA ASN A 201 12.49 4.95 -9.49
C ASN A 201 13.53 5.96 -8.97
N GLY A 202 13.23 7.27 -9.08
CA GLY A 202 14.08 8.30 -8.48
C GLY A 202 14.23 8.19 -6.95
N MET A 203 13.22 7.69 -6.24
CA MET A 203 13.32 7.39 -4.80
C MET A 203 14.18 6.14 -4.57
N VAL A 204 13.90 5.07 -5.30
CA VAL A 204 14.63 3.79 -5.20
C VAL A 204 16.11 3.96 -5.47
N ARG A 205 16.47 4.70 -6.53
CA ARG A 205 17.88 4.98 -6.88
C ARG A 205 18.64 5.75 -5.79
N ARG A 206 17.98 6.68 -5.10
CA ARG A 206 18.62 7.41 -3.99
C ARG A 206 18.93 6.53 -2.78
N MET A 207 18.13 5.47 -2.59
CA MET A 207 18.32 4.52 -1.49
C MET A 207 19.38 3.45 -1.79
N GLY A 208 19.73 3.26 -3.08
CA GLY A 208 20.50 2.11 -3.53
C GLY A 208 19.63 0.84 -3.58
N VAL A 209 19.35 0.36 -4.78
CA VAL A 209 18.55 -0.87 -4.96
C VAL A 209 19.30 -2.06 -4.40
N VAL A 210 18.65 -2.80 -3.51
CA VAL A 210 19.06 -4.15 -3.13
C VAL A 210 18.01 -5.09 -3.72
N GLU A 211 18.42 -6.01 -4.59
CA GLU A 211 17.58 -7.07 -5.18
C GLU A 211 16.99 -7.93 -4.03
N ASP A 212 16.06 -8.56 -4.28
CA ASP A 212 14.71 -8.73 -4.62
C ASP A 212 13.78 -7.57 -4.15
N VAL A 213 13.00 -7.03 -5.04
CA VAL A 213 12.14 -5.88 -4.79
C VAL A 213 10.69 -6.32 -4.64
N ALA A 214 10.05 -6.01 -3.52
CA ALA A 214 8.61 -6.16 -3.35
C ALA A 214 7.86 -4.87 -3.66
N PHE A 215 6.68 -5.01 -4.24
CA PHE A 215 5.73 -3.92 -4.41
C PHE A 215 4.44 -4.23 -3.64
N CYS A 216 4.00 -3.30 -2.78
CA CYS A 216 2.81 -3.44 -1.95
C CYS A 216 2.02 -2.13 -1.85
N GLY A 217 0.97 -2.13 -1.02
CA GLY A 217 0.00 -1.05 -0.95
C GLY A 217 -1.15 -1.21 -1.94
N GLY A 218 -2.08 -0.25 -1.94
CA GLY A 218 -3.28 -0.32 -2.78
C GLY A 218 -2.99 -0.25 -4.27
N VAL A 219 -1.93 0.47 -4.65
CA VAL A 219 -1.52 0.66 -6.06
C VAL A 219 -0.92 -0.62 -6.65
N ALA A 220 -0.40 -1.52 -5.83
CA ALA A 220 0.12 -2.82 -6.29
C ALA A 220 -0.96 -3.78 -6.86
N LYS A 221 -2.23 -3.38 -6.85
CA LYS A 221 -3.32 -4.07 -7.57
C LYS A 221 -3.46 -3.61 -9.02
N ASN A 222 -2.75 -2.57 -9.43
CA ASN A 222 -2.80 -2.04 -10.79
C ASN A 222 -1.66 -2.67 -11.62
N ASP A 223 -2.01 -3.62 -12.48
CA ASP A 223 -1.04 -4.32 -13.33
C ASP A 223 -0.27 -3.38 -14.28
N GLY A 224 -0.86 -2.24 -14.68
CA GLY A 224 -0.18 -1.22 -15.47
C GLY A 224 0.95 -0.56 -14.68
N MET A 225 0.72 -0.29 -13.40
CA MET A 225 1.76 0.25 -12.51
C MET A 225 2.87 -0.77 -12.23
N ILE A 226 2.52 -2.07 -12.09
CA ILE A 226 3.52 -3.13 -11.94
C ILE A 226 4.43 -3.13 -13.16
N ARG A 227 3.87 -3.23 -14.38
CA ARG A 227 4.66 -3.21 -15.63
C ARG A 227 5.50 -1.95 -15.77
N ALA A 228 4.95 -0.77 -15.48
CA ALA A 228 5.68 0.48 -15.57
C ALA A 228 6.86 0.55 -14.58
N LEU A 229 6.67 0.09 -13.35
CA LEU A 229 7.74 0.03 -12.35
C LEU A 229 8.81 -1.01 -12.72
N GLU A 230 8.43 -2.20 -13.18
CA GLU A 230 9.38 -3.22 -13.64
C GLU A 230 10.24 -2.72 -14.80
N SER A 231 9.61 -2.03 -15.76
CA SER A 231 10.31 -1.40 -16.89
C SER A 231 11.31 -0.33 -16.45
N GLU A 232 10.91 0.55 -15.51
CA GLU A 232 11.75 1.64 -15.01
C GLU A 232 12.89 1.17 -14.09
N LEU A 233 12.65 0.12 -13.31
CA LEU A 233 13.63 -0.45 -12.38
C LEU A 233 14.57 -1.44 -13.07
N GLY A 234 14.14 -2.04 -14.19
CA GLY A 234 14.88 -3.09 -14.90
C GLY A 234 14.89 -4.43 -14.15
N THR A 235 13.94 -4.66 -13.25
CA THR A 235 13.81 -5.90 -12.47
C THR A 235 12.35 -6.30 -12.29
N GLN A 236 12.09 -7.58 -12.07
CA GLN A 236 10.74 -8.05 -11.72
C GLN A 236 10.40 -7.70 -10.27
N LEU A 237 9.13 -7.46 -10.03
CA LEU A 237 8.61 -7.14 -8.72
C LEU A 237 7.91 -8.34 -8.09
N HIS A 238 8.21 -8.59 -6.82
CA HIS A 238 7.50 -9.57 -6.02
C HIS A 238 6.24 -8.93 -5.42
N ILE A 239 5.07 -9.46 -5.76
CA ILE A 239 3.79 -8.98 -5.24
C ILE A 239 3.26 -9.98 -4.23
N ALA A 240 2.97 -9.53 -3.01
CA ALA A 240 2.29 -10.38 -2.03
C ALA A 240 0.87 -10.73 -2.53
N LYS A 241 0.36 -11.91 -2.14
CA LYS A 241 -1.00 -12.35 -2.50
C LYS A 241 -2.05 -11.26 -2.24
N ASP A 242 -1.92 -10.57 -1.09
CA ASP A 242 -2.79 -9.47 -0.67
C ASP A 242 -1.93 -8.24 -0.34
N PRO A 243 -1.50 -7.47 -1.35
CA PRO A 243 -0.52 -6.40 -1.14
C PRO A 243 -1.04 -5.24 -0.28
N GLN A 244 -2.35 -5.12 -0.10
CA GLN A 244 -2.96 -4.06 0.71
C GLN A 244 -2.91 -4.29 2.21
N ILE A 245 -2.76 -5.55 2.67
CA ILE A 245 -2.83 -5.86 4.10
C ILE A 245 -1.47 -5.96 4.79
N THR A 246 -0.37 -5.72 4.07
CA THR A 246 1.00 -5.85 4.60
C THR A 246 1.22 -5.07 5.90
N GLY A 247 0.71 -3.84 6.01
CA GLY A 247 0.79 -3.04 7.24
C GLY A 247 0.04 -3.69 8.42
N ALA A 248 -1.16 -4.20 8.19
CA ALA A 248 -1.96 -4.87 9.23
C ALA A 248 -1.33 -6.23 9.63
N VAL A 249 -0.87 -7.03 8.65
CA VAL A 249 -0.15 -8.29 8.93
C VAL A 249 1.09 -8.02 9.75
N GLY A 250 1.90 -7.03 9.36
CA GLY A 250 3.11 -6.68 10.12
C GLY A 250 2.81 -6.24 11.55
N SER A 251 1.72 -5.49 11.76
CA SER A 251 1.25 -5.13 13.11
C SER A 251 0.87 -6.36 13.94
N ALA A 252 0.15 -7.33 13.35
CA ALA A 252 -0.21 -8.57 14.03
C ALA A 252 1.01 -9.46 14.34
N VAL A 253 1.99 -9.53 13.42
CA VAL A 253 3.26 -10.24 13.63
C VAL A 253 4.06 -9.60 14.79
N ILE A 254 4.15 -8.28 14.83
CA ILE A 254 4.83 -7.55 15.90
C ILE A 254 4.07 -7.74 17.23
N ALA A 255 2.73 -7.76 17.19
CA ALA A 255 1.92 -8.08 18.38
C ALA A 255 2.32 -9.42 18.97
N ARG A 256 2.46 -10.45 18.14
CA ARG A 256 2.91 -11.78 18.55
C ARG A 256 4.35 -11.78 19.05
N GLU A 257 5.29 -11.12 18.37
CA GLU A 257 6.67 -11.00 18.80
C GLU A 257 6.82 -10.33 20.19
N ARG A 258 5.87 -9.51 20.59
CA ARG A 258 5.84 -8.84 21.92
C ARG A 258 5.22 -9.71 23.04
N LEU A 259 4.75 -10.90 22.73
CA LEU A 259 4.26 -11.87 23.73
C LEU A 259 5.37 -12.81 24.21
N THR A 260 6.43 -12.95 23.39
CA THR A 260 7.64 -13.74 23.68
C THR A 260 8.72 -12.87 24.32
#